data_c878ac02c72024acf7b1630764872785
#
_entry.id   c878ac02c72024acf7b1630764872785
#
_cell.length_a   1.000
_cell.length_b   1.000
_cell.length_c   1.000
_cell.angle_alpha   90.00
_cell.angle_beta   90.00
_cell.angle_gamma   90.00
#
_symmetry.space_group_name_H-M   'P 1'
#
loop_
_entity.id
_entity.type
_entity.pdbx_description
1 polymer ?
#
loop_
_entity_poly.entity_id
_entity_poly.type
_entity_poly.pdbx_seq_one_letter_code
_entity_poly.pdbx_strand_id
1 'polypeptide(L)'
;MSQEHFVVAGLLRRRGRALMVHRSPQRRWYPGAWDLPGGHLQVGEFPRLALARELREELAITAEVAGDAFARLRGVDFRMDIWTIDRWTGEPSNCAPEEHDALAWLTHEELHGLRLTDPRLPALLRAALDGIV
;
A
#
# COMPACT_ATOMS: atom_id res chain seq x y z
N MET A 1 7.29 -16.33 21.29
CA MET A 1 8.00 -15.67 20.19
C MET A 1 7.02 -14.98 19.28
N SER A 2 7.20 -13.71 19.05
CA SER A 2 6.41 -13.01 18.05
C SER A 2 6.86 -13.42 16.66
N GLN A 3 5.91 -13.66 15.77
CA GLN A 3 6.21 -13.93 14.38
C GLN A 3 6.32 -12.60 13.63
N GLU A 4 7.34 -12.46 12.81
CA GLU A 4 7.47 -11.30 11.96
C GLU A 4 6.42 -11.37 10.86
N HIS A 5 5.65 -10.28 10.71
CA HIS A 5 4.68 -10.14 9.63
C HIS A 5 5.39 -9.62 8.39
N PHE A 6 5.29 -10.36 7.31
CA PHE A 6 5.84 -9.94 6.04
C PHE A 6 4.71 -9.40 5.16
N VAL A 7 4.76 -8.10 4.89
CA VAL A 7 3.72 -7.38 4.18
C VAL A 7 4.28 -6.81 2.87
N VAL A 8 3.47 -6.82 1.84
CA VAL A 8 3.79 -6.19 0.55
C VAL A 8 2.78 -5.09 0.28
N ALA A 9 3.24 -3.98 -0.28
CA ALA A 9 2.38 -2.84 -0.57
C ALA A 9 2.73 -2.22 -1.91
N GLY A 10 1.71 -1.67 -2.58
CA GLY A 10 1.85 -1.02 -3.86
C GLY A 10 1.61 0.47 -3.75
N LEU A 11 2.56 1.26 -4.27
CA LEU A 11 2.42 2.70 -4.40
C LEU A 11 2.10 2.98 -5.87
N LEU A 12 0.79 2.97 -6.17
CA LEU A 12 0.33 3.27 -7.52
C LEU A 12 0.46 4.77 -7.74
N ARG A 13 1.14 5.16 -8.83
CA ARG A 13 1.38 6.57 -9.14
C ARG A 13 0.57 6.99 -10.35
N ARG A 14 -0.13 8.11 -10.21
CA ARG A 14 -0.87 8.73 -11.30
C ARG A 14 -0.96 10.23 -11.05
N ARG A 15 -0.42 11.02 -11.98
CA ARG A 15 -0.52 12.49 -11.94
C ARG A 15 -0.04 13.10 -10.63
N GLY A 16 1.11 12.62 -10.12
CA GLY A 16 1.69 13.15 -8.89
C GLY A 16 0.98 12.73 -7.62
N ARG A 17 0.13 11.71 -7.69
CA ARG A 17 -0.65 11.20 -6.55
C ARG A 17 -0.45 9.71 -6.39
N ALA A 18 -0.62 9.23 -5.18
CA ALA A 18 -0.62 7.80 -4.87
C ALA A 18 -2.02 7.37 -4.45
N LEU A 19 -2.39 6.15 -4.83
CA LEU A 19 -3.66 5.59 -4.38
C LEU A 19 -3.53 5.11 -2.95
N MET A 20 -4.34 5.67 -2.06
CA MET A 20 -4.39 5.29 -0.66
C MET A 20 -5.72 4.65 -0.34
N VAL A 21 -5.71 3.73 0.61
CA VAL A 21 -6.90 3.06 1.11
C VAL A 21 -7.16 3.51 2.54
N HIS A 22 -8.44 3.74 2.88
CA HIS A 22 -8.84 4.11 4.23
C HIS A 22 -9.33 2.86 4.95
N ARG A 23 -8.67 2.48 6.03
CA ARG A 23 -9.01 1.27 6.77
C ARG A 23 -10.35 1.43 7.46
N SER A 24 -11.21 0.43 7.28
CA SER A 24 -12.54 0.42 7.89
C SER A 24 -12.44 0.58 9.42
N PRO A 25 -13.40 1.28 10.06
CA PRO A 25 -13.40 1.41 11.51
C PRO A 25 -13.60 0.08 12.25
N GLN A 26 -14.04 -0.98 11.57
CA GLN A 26 -14.18 -2.30 12.14
C GLN A 26 -12.89 -3.11 12.13
N ARG A 27 -11.82 -2.59 11.48
CA ARG A 27 -10.54 -3.31 11.44
C ARG A 27 -9.92 -3.36 12.84
N ARG A 28 -9.33 -4.51 13.17
CA ARG A 28 -8.66 -4.71 14.46
C ARG A 28 -7.44 -3.81 14.62
N TRP A 29 -6.67 -3.66 13.53
CA TRP A 29 -5.43 -2.89 13.55
C TRP A 29 -5.61 -1.60 12.76
N TYR A 30 -5.22 -0.48 13.40
CA TYR A 30 -5.23 0.85 12.77
C TYR A 30 -6.57 1.21 12.14
N PRO A 31 -7.71 1.05 12.87
CA PRO A 31 -9.00 1.45 12.31
C PRO A 31 -9.02 2.93 11.95
N GLY A 32 -9.62 3.26 10.82
CA GLY A 32 -9.75 4.65 10.40
C GLY A 32 -8.46 5.33 9.95
N ALA A 33 -7.41 4.54 9.66
CA ALA A 33 -6.13 5.11 9.18
C ALA A 33 -5.97 4.89 7.69
N TRP A 34 -5.24 5.81 7.05
CA TRP A 34 -4.89 5.68 5.64
C TRP A 34 -3.62 4.85 5.47
N ASP A 35 -3.57 4.06 4.42
CA ASP A 35 -2.47 3.14 4.14
C ASP A 35 -2.31 2.96 2.64
N LEU A 36 -1.20 2.34 2.25
CA LEU A 36 -1.04 1.84 0.88
C LEU A 36 -1.80 0.52 0.74
N PRO A 37 -2.35 0.24 -0.45
CA PRO A 37 -2.97 -1.07 -0.69
C PRO A 37 -1.92 -2.18 -0.71
N GLY A 38 -2.30 -3.36 -0.23
CA GLY A 38 -1.44 -4.51 -0.15
C GLY A 38 -1.92 -5.48 0.91
N GLY A 39 -1.06 -6.38 1.34
CA GLY A 39 -1.44 -7.36 2.34
C GLY A 39 -0.31 -8.30 2.72
N HIS A 40 -0.65 -9.35 3.42
CA HIS A 40 0.32 -10.32 3.92
C HIS A 40 0.75 -11.30 2.85
N LEU A 41 2.02 -11.66 2.89
CA LEU A 41 2.59 -12.71 2.07
C LEU A 41 2.05 -14.06 2.56
N GLN A 42 1.59 -14.89 1.64
CA GLN A 42 1.19 -16.26 1.96
C GLN A 42 2.41 -17.18 1.93
N VAL A 43 2.33 -18.28 2.65
CA VAL A 43 3.43 -19.25 2.71
C VAL A 43 3.79 -19.72 1.29
N GLY A 44 5.07 -19.67 0.95
CA GLY A 44 5.57 -20.09 -0.36
C GLY A 44 5.34 -19.12 -1.50
N GLU A 45 4.73 -17.97 -1.21
CA GLU A 45 4.42 -16.97 -2.23
C GLU A 45 5.59 -16.02 -2.42
N PHE A 46 5.93 -15.71 -3.69
CA PHE A 46 6.93 -14.69 -3.98
C PHE A 46 6.34 -13.29 -3.76
N PRO A 47 7.11 -12.34 -3.19
CA PRO A 47 6.58 -11.03 -2.84
C PRO A 47 5.89 -10.28 -3.98
N ARG A 48 6.47 -10.27 -5.19
CA ARG A 48 5.86 -9.57 -6.32
C ARG A 48 4.54 -10.19 -6.75
N LEU A 49 4.44 -11.51 -6.68
CA LEU A 49 3.20 -12.21 -7.02
C LEU A 49 2.15 -12.01 -5.94
N ALA A 50 2.58 -11.95 -4.67
CA ALA A 50 1.69 -11.64 -3.57
C ALA A 50 1.06 -10.27 -3.75
N LEU A 51 1.86 -9.27 -4.11
CA LEU A 51 1.34 -7.92 -4.31
C LEU A 51 0.37 -7.88 -5.49
N ALA A 52 0.71 -8.52 -6.61
CA ALA A 52 -0.19 -8.58 -7.76
C ALA A 52 -1.53 -9.21 -7.38
N ARG A 53 -1.50 -10.27 -6.58
CA ARG A 53 -2.70 -10.95 -6.09
C ARG A 53 -3.53 -10.02 -5.19
N GLU A 54 -2.88 -9.37 -4.22
CA GLU A 54 -3.57 -8.46 -3.30
C GLU A 54 -4.24 -7.31 -4.04
N LEU A 55 -3.56 -6.72 -5.02
CA LEU A 55 -4.12 -5.61 -5.78
C LEU A 55 -5.30 -6.06 -6.65
N ARG A 56 -5.27 -7.29 -7.15
CA ARG A 56 -6.41 -7.84 -7.89
C ARG A 56 -7.60 -8.06 -6.96
N GLU A 57 -7.37 -8.62 -5.79
CA GLU A 57 -8.43 -8.89 -4.82
C GLU A 57 -9.04 -7.59 -4.27
N GLU A 58 -8.21 -6.61 -3.93
CA GLU A 58 -8.68 -5.40 -3.28
C GLU A 58 -9.20 -4.34 -4.23
N LEU A 59 -8.59 -4.21 -5.41
CA LEU A 59 -8.82 -3.10 -6.33
C LEU A 59 -9.33 -3.51 -7.71
N ALA A 60 -9.41 -4.80 -8.00
CA ALA A 60 -9.82 -5.34 -9.31
C ALA A 60 -8.89 -4.87 -10.45
N ILE A 61 -7.61 -4.73 -10.18
CA ILE A 61 -6.64 -4.35 -11.21
C ILE A 61 -5.63 -5.47 -11.44
N THR A 62 -5.07 -5.50 -12.64
CA THR A 62 -3.92 -6.35 -12.98
C THR A 62 -2.70 -5.45 -13.05
N ALA A 63 -1.89 -5.49 -11.99
CA ALA A 63 -0.73 -4.60 -11.87
C ALA A 63 0.53 -5.29 -12.35
N GLU A 64 1.42 -4.52 -12.98
CA GLU A 64 2.77 -4.97 -13.30
C GLU A 64 3.67 -4.63 -12.11
N VAL A 65 4.07 -5.66 -11.37
CA VAL A 65 4.99 -5.51 -10.24
C VAL A 65 6.35 -6.02 -10.70
N ALA A 66 7.25 -5.09 -11.00
CA ALA A 66 8.53 -5.42 -11.62
C ALA A 66 9.71 -4.87 -10.81
N GLY A 67 10.85 -5.55 -10.97
CA GLY A 67 12.09 -5.10 -10.35
C GLY A 67 12.13 -5.29 -8.83
N ASP A 68 13.02 -4.55 -8.21
CA ASP A 68 13.19 -4.58 -6.77
C ASP A 68 12.22 -3.63 -6.09
N ALA A 69 11.95 -3.87 -4.82
CA ALA A 69 11.13 -2.98 -4.03
C ALA A 69 11.75 -1.58 -3.98
N PHE A 70 10.89 -0.56 -4.10
CA PHE A 70 11.33 0.83 -4.00
C PHE A 70 11.79 1.16 -2.58
N ALA A 71 11.12 0.60 -1.59
CA ALA A 71 11.44 0.88 -0.19
C ALA A 71 11.06 -0.32 0.68
N ARG A 72 11.68 -0.38 1.85
CA ARG A 72 11.37 -1.37 2.87
C ARG A 72 11.24 -0.67 4.20
N LEU A 73 10.09 -0.85 4.84
CA LEU A 73 9.86 -0.35 6.18
C LEU A 73 9.92 -1.51 7.17
N ARG A 74 10.60 -1.29 8.29
CA ARG A 74 10.70 -2.29 9.34
C ARG A 74 10.14 -1.74 10.64
N GLY A 75 9.43 -2.59 11.36
CA GLY A 75 8.96 -2.32 12.71
C GLY A 75 9.42 -3.41 13.66
N VAL A 76 8.83 -3.45 14.85
CA VAL A 76 9.23 -4.41 15.89
C VAL A 76 9.02 -5.85 15.43
N ASP A 77 7.89 -6.12 14.79
CA ASP A 77 7.54 -7.47 14.34
C ASP A 77 6.95 -7.49 12.94
N PHE A 78 7.32 -6.50 12.11
CA PHE A 78 6.88 -6.51 10.72
C PHE A 78 7.98 -6.00 9.78
N ARG A 79 7.86 -6.42 8.53
CA ARG A 79 8.62 -5.89 7.41
C ARG A 79 7.65 -5.66 6.25
N MET A 80 7.67 -4.46 5.70
CA MET A 80 6.84 -4.11 4.56
C MET A 80 7.74 -3.74 3.38
N ASP A 81 7.63 -4.49 2.29
CA ASP A 81 8.30 -4.16 1.05
C ASP A 81 7.30 -3.44 0.15
N ILE A 82 7.72 -2.30 -0.41
CA ILE A 82 6.86 -1.40 -1.17
C ILE A 82 7.40 -1.25 -2.59
N TRP A 83 6.54 -1.50 -3.58
CA TRP A 83 6.85 -1.28 -4.99
C TRP A 83 6.11 -0.07 -5.51
N THR A 84 6.79 0.77 -6.29
CA THR A 84 6.10 1.77 -7.11
C THR A 84 5.49 1.07 -8.31
N ILE A 85 4.25 1.43 -8.64
CA ILE A 85 3.51 0.80 -9.72
C ILE A 85 2.99 1.89 -10.65
N ASP A 86 3.42 1.84 -11.91
CA ASP A 86 3.05 2.82 -12.93
C ASP A 86 2.17 2.24 -14.02
N ARG A 87 2.11 0.89 -14.11
CA ARG A 87 1.35 0.21 -15.18
C ARG A 87 0.41 -0.82 -14.58
N TRP A 88 -0.85 -0.68 -14.92
CA TRP A 88 -1.88 -1.64 -14.54
C TRP A 88 -3.03 -1.59 -15.53
N THR A 89 -3.82 -2.65 -15.57
CA THR A 89 -5.03 -2.75 -16.37
C THR A 89 -6.22 -2.70 -15.44
N GLY A 90 -7.23 -1.94 -15.81
CA GLY A 90 -8.45 -1.75 -15.02
C GLY A 90 -8.40 -0.45 -14.21
N GLU A 91 -9.57 0.10 -13.90
CA GLU A 91 -9.66 1.26 -13.02
C GLU A 91 -9.81 0.78 -11.59
N PRO A 92 -8.94 1.22 -10.67
CA PRO A 92 -9.04 0.78 -9.27
C PRO A 92 -10.41 1.06 -8.67
N SER A 93 -10.97 0.05 -8.03
CA SER A 93 -12.24 0.16 -7.33
C SER A 93 -12.14 -0.59 -6.00
N ASN A 94 -12.99 -0.23 -5.04
CA ASN A 94 -12.96 -0.86 -3.72
C ASN A 94 -13.70 -2.20 -3.77
N CYS A 95 -12.93 -3.29 -3.87
CA CYS A 95 -13.48 -4.66 -3.90
C CYS A 95 -13.40 -5.37 -2.54
N ALA A 96 -12.95 -4.67 -1.52
CA ALA A 96 -12.85 -5.20 -0.16
C ALA A 96 -13.48 -4.21 0.84
N PRO A 97 -14.81 -3.95 0.73
CA PRO A 97 -15.43 -2.89 1.53
C PRO A 97 -15.43 -3.18 3.03
N GLU A 98 -15.30 -4.42 3.44
CA GLU A 98 -15.16 -4.77 4.86
C GLU A 98 -13.76 -4.44 5.39
N GLU A 99 -12.78 -4.29 4.50
CA GLU A 99 -11.42 -3.93 4.87
C GLU A 99 -11.16 -2.43 4.72
N HIS A 100 -11.70 -1.84 3.64
CA HIS A 100 -11.50 -0.44 3.30
C HIS A 100 -12.84 0.22 3.02
N ASP A 101 -13.08 1.37 3.62
CA ASP A 101 -14.33 2.10 3.38
C ASP A 101 -14.15 3.26 2.39
N ALA A 102 -12.93 3.54 1.95
CA ALA A 102 -12.68 4.58 0.97
C ALA A 102 -11.33 4.37 0.26
N LEU A 103 -11.25 4.89 -0.95
CA LEU A 103 -10.02 5.02 -1.73
C LEU A 103 -9.85 6.50 -2.07
N ALA A 104 -8.60 6.97 -2.15
CA ALA A 104 -8.34 8.34 -2.58
C ALA A 104 -6.96 8.43 -3.22
N TRP A 105 -6.85 9.25 -4.26
CA TRP A 105 -5.58 9.61 -4.86
C TRP A 105 -5.07 10.85 -4.12
N LEU A 106 -3.97 10.70 -3.40
CA LEU A 106 -3.45 11.75 -2.52
C LEU A 106 -2.01 12.12 -2.88
N THR A 107 -1.69 13.41 -2.73
CA THR A 107 -0.31 13.88 -2.77
C THR A 107 0.34 13.62 -1.42
N HIS A 108 1.68 13.68 -1.36
CA HIS A 108 2.35 13.52 -0.07
C HIS A 108 1.97 14.61 0.92
N GLU A 109 1.68 15.82 0.41
CA GLU A 109 1.30 16.96 1.27
C GLU A 109 -0.08 16.74 1.88
N GLU A 110 -0.99 16.12 1.15
CA GLU A 110 -2.34 15.83 1.65
C GLU A 110 -2.35 14.80 2.78
N LEU A 111 -1.25 14.07 2.98
CA LEU A 111 -1.17 13.12 4.10
C LEU A 111 -0.99 13.81 5.45
N HIS A 112 -0.52 15.07 5.45
CA HIS A 112 -0.34 15.79 6.70
C HIS A 112 -1.69 16.07 7.36
N GLY A 113 -1.77 15.75 8.64
CA GLY A 113 -3.01 15.88 9.40
C GLY A 113 -3.96 14.70 9.30
N LEU A 114 -3.65 13.72 8.45
CA LEU A 114 -4.43 12.49 8.39
C LEU A 114 -3.86 11.44 9.35
N ARG A 115 -4.74 10.56 9.82
CA ARG A 115 -4.30 9.40 10.58
C ARG A 115 -3.72 8.38 9.61
N LEU A 116 -2.46 8.01 9.82
CA LEU A 116 -1.72 7.09 8.95
C LEU A 116 -1.34 5.83 9.71
N THR A 117 -1.25 4.71 9.00
CA THR A 117 -0.76 3.46 9.58
C THR A 117 0.71 3.54 9.94
N ASP A 118 1.47 4.39 9.26
CA ASP A 118 2.91 4.57 9.52
C ASP A 118 3.28 6.02 9.28
N PRO A 119 3.95 6.66 10.26
CA PRO A 119 4.32 8.09 10.13
C PRO A 119 5.39 8.35 9.06
N ARG A 120 6.02 7.30 8.53
CA ARG A 120 7.03 7.43 7.46
C ARG A 120 6.41 7.57 6.07
N LEU A 121 5.09 7.36 5.93
CA LEU A 121 4.42 7.39 4.62
C LEU A 121 4.56 8.74 3.89
N PRO A 122 4.43 9.91 4.53
CA PRO A 122 4.58 11.17 3.80
C PRO A 122 5.94 11.34 3.13
N ALA A 123 7.02 11.04 3.83
CA ALA A 123 8.37 11.14 3.26
C ALA A 123 8.57 10.13 2.13
N LEU A 124 8.02 8.93 2.29
CA LEU A 124 8.10 7.88 1.29
C LEU A 124 7.34 8.27 0.03
N LEU A 125 6.14 8.82 0.16
CA LEU A 125 5.36 9.31 -0.98
C LEU A 125 6.09 10.46 -1.67
N ARG A 126 6.69 11.38 -0.91
CA ARG A 126 7.45 12.47 -1.48
C ARG A 126 8.59 11.95 -2.35
N ALA A 127 9.35 10.99 -1.85
CA ALA A 127 10.45 10.38 -2.62
C ALA A 127 9.93 9.70 -3.89
N ALA A 128 8.82 8.97 -3.78
CA ALA A 128 8.27 8.22 -4.91
C ALA A 128 7.60 9.11 -5.95
N LEU A 129 6.90 10.16 -5.52
CA LEU A 129 6.11 11.00 -6.42
C LEU A 129 6.91 12.16 -7.01
N ASP A 130 7.78 12.78 -6.21
CA ASP A 130 8.54 13.96 -6.62
C ASP A 130 9.98 13.63 -7.01
N GLY A 131 10.44 12.40 -6.75
CA GLY A 131 11.83 12.04 -6.96
C GLY A 131 12.80 12.70 -6.00
N ILE A 132 12.30 13.21 -4.87
CA ILE A 132 13.11 13.89 -3.86
C ILE A 132 13.41 12.91 -2.73
N VAL A 133 14.67 12.62 -2.56
CA VAL A 133 15.15 11.67 -1.56
C VAL A 133 15.51 12.38 -0.27
#